data_1be5bef37917b7f8c4f0cd45cea23c82
#
_entry.id   1be5bef37917b7f8c4f0cd45cea23c82
#
_cell.length_a   1.000
_cell.length_b   1.000
_cell.length_c   1.000
_cell.angle_alpha   90.00
_cell.angle_beta   90.00
_cell.angle_gamma   90.00
#
_symmetry.space_group_name_H-M   'P 1'
#
loop_
_entity.id
_entity.type
_entity.pdbx_description
1 polymer ?
#
loop_
_entity_poly.entity_id
_entity_poly.type
_entity_poly.pdbx_seq_one_letter_code
_entity_poly.pdbx_strand_id
1 'polypeptide(L)'
;MSPFKEPIELMGAPGSPYTRKMLALLRYKRIGYRLLPGIRNRLNPEPERYRQRPEPKVRLLPTFYGTTEEGTEVAICDSTPIIREIDANFTERAVIPTNPVLSLINSLIEDFADEWLTKAMFHYRWSYEADIKKAG
;
A
#
# COMPACT_ATOMS: atom_id res chain seq x y z
N MET A 1 -19.28 0.82 6.78
CA MET A 1 -18.97 -0.14 5.67
C MET A 1 -17.59 0.20 5.08
N SER A 2 -16.81 -0.80 4.60
CA SER A 2 -15.49 -0.52 4.01
C SER A 2 -15.62 0.31 2.73
N PRO A 3 -14.73 1.28 2.49
CA PRO A 3 -14.66 1.98 1.22
C PRO A 3 -14.13 1.10 0.08
N PHE A 4 -13.49 -0.04 0.39
CA PHE A 4 -12.87 -0.92 -0.59
C PHE A 4 -13.83 -1.98 -1.12
N LYS A 5 -13.92 -2.08 -2.45
CA LYS A 5 -14.69 -3.11 -3.18
C LYS A 5 -13.79 -3.78 -4.22
N GLU A 6 -14.01 -5.06 -4.48
CA GLU A 6 -13.26 -5.78 -5.51
C GLU A 6 -13.70 -5.40 -6.93
N PRO A 7 -12.76 -5.24 -7.85
CA PRO A 7 -11.31 -5.26 -7.65
C PRO A 7 -10.82 -3.99 -6.94
N ILE A 8 -10.01 -4.13 -5.88
CA ILE A 8 -9.43 -2.99 -5.17
C ILE A 8 -8.43 -2.29 -6.08
N GLU A 9 -8.58 -0.99 -6.28
CA GLU A 9 -7.64 -0.20 -7.07
C GLU A 9 -6.61 0.48 -6.18
N LEU A 10 -5.34 0.35 -6.55
CA LEU A 10 -4.25 1.01 -5.84
C LEU A 10 -3.19 1.52 -6.80
N MET A 11 -2.69 2.70 -6.54
CA MET A 11 -1.51 3.26 -7.19
C MET A 11 -0.26 2.84 -6.41
N GLY A 12 0.75 2.33 -7.11
CA GLY A 12 1.97 1.85 -6.47
C GLY A 12 3.17 1.80 -7.40
N ALA A 13 4.36 1.64 -6.81
CA ALA A 13 5.61 1.50 -7.53
C ALA A 13 6.31 0.19 -7.19
N PRO A 14 6.90 -0.54 -8.16
CA PRO A 14 7.57 -1.82 -7.91
C PRO A 14 8.73 -1.72 -6.90
N GLY A 15 9.40 -0.58 -6.84
CA GLY A 15 10.50 -0.31 -5.91
C GLY A 15 10.05 0.09 -4.49
N SER A 16 8.77 0.34 -4.25
CA SER A 16 8.25 0.69 -2.94
C SER A 16 8.04 -0.56 -2.08
N PRO A 17 8.67 -0.67 -0.91
CA PRO A 17 8.46 -1.79 0.01
C PRO A 17 6.99 -1.87 0.48
N TYR A 18 6.38 -0.74 0.75
CA TYR A 18 4.97 -0.67 1.16
C TYR A 18 4.01 -1.08 0.05
N THR A 19 4.29 -0.74 -1.21
CA THR A 19 3.52 -1.29 -2.34
C THR A 19 3.63 -2.82 -2.37
N ARG A 20 4.82 -3.37 -2.19
CA ARG A 20 5.03 -4.83 -2.16
C ARG A 20 4.35 -5.49 -0.97
N LYS A 21 4.39 -4.87 0.22
CA LYS A 21 3.67 -5.30 1.43
C LYS A 21 2.17 -5.44 1.13
N MET A 22 1.56 -4.42 0.55
CA MET A 22 0.12 -4.42 0.27
C MET A 22 -0.26 -5.40 -0.85
N LEU A 23 0.55 -5.55 -1.89
CA LEU A 23 0.31 -6.57 -2.91
C LEU A 23 0.43 -7.99 -2.35
N ALA A 24 1.34 -8.23 -1.41
CA ALA A 24 1.46 -9.52 -0.74
C ALA A 24 0.21 -9.83 0.10
N LEU A 25 -0.31 -8.84 0.84
CA LEU A 25 -1.55 -8.96 1.59
C LEU A 25 -2.73 -9.33 0.69
N LEU A 26 -2.96 -8.56 -0.38
CA LEU A 26 -4.08 -8.79 -1.29
C LEU A 26 -4.01 -10.19 -1.94
N ARG A 27 -2.82 -10.63 -2.34
CA ARG A 27 -2.58 -11.98 -2.87
C ARG A 27 -2.83 -13.07 -1.84
N TYR A 28 -2.34 -12.90 -0.61
CA TYR A 28 -2.56 -13.84 0.48
C TYR A 28 -4.04 -13.99 0.79
N LYS A 29 -4.76 -12.89 0.90
CA LYS A 29 -6.22 -12.86 1.13
C LYS A 29 -7.04 -13.25 -0.11
N ARG A 30 -6.41 -13.43 -1.28
CA ARG A 30 -7.06 -13.71 -2.58
C ARG A 30 -8.07 -12.65 -3.00
N ILE A 31 -7.82 -11.40 -2.63
CA ILE A 31 -8.63 -10.25 -3.01
C ILE A 31 -8.23 -9.80 -4.43
N GLY A 32 -9.20 -9.63 -5.31
CA GLY A 32 -8.99 -9.09 -6.65
C GLY A 32 -8.52 -7.63 -6.59
N TYR A 33 -7.46 -7.29 -7.32
CA TYR A 33 -6.94 -5.92 -7.32
C TYR A 33 -6.48 -5.47 -8.71
N ARG A 34 -6.40 -4.15 -8.88
CA ARG A 34 -5.81 -3.49 -10.06
C ARG A 34 -4.70 -2.54 -9.61
N LEU A 35 -3.47 -2.85 -10.00
CA LEU A 35 -2.32 -1.99 -9.75
C LEU A 35 -2.21 -0.94 -10.85
N LEU A 36 -2.25 0.31 -10.44
CA LEU A 36 -2.04 1.48 -11.31
C LEU A 36 -0.58 1.93 -11.17
N PRO A 37 0.10 2.30 -12.26
CA PRO A 37 1.47 2.78 -12.19
C PRO A 37 1.54 4.10 -11.42
N GLY A 38 2.38 4.12 -10.37
CA GLY A 38 2.52 5.25 -9.44
C GLY A 38 3.63 6.24 -9.76
N ILE A 39 4.33 6.06 -10.88
CA ILE A 39 5.43 6.94 -11.27
C ILE A 39 5.05 7.62 -12.58
N ARG A 40 4.98 8.96 -12.53
CA ARG A 40 4.99 9.78 -13.75
C ARG A 40 6.35 9.60 -14.43
N ASN A 41 6.38 8.78 -15.45
CA ASN A 41 7.52 8.72 -16.35
C ASN A 41 7.23 9.66 -17.56
N ARG A 42 8.21 10.47 -17.98
CA ARG A 42 8.12 11.25 -19.21
C ARG A 42 7.80 10.39 -20.45
N LEU A 43 8.22 9.11 -20.39
CA LEU A 43 8.02 8.12 -21.46
C LEU A 43 6.65 7.43 -21.40
N ASN A 44 5.97 7.49 -20.27
CA ASN A 44 4.65 6.88 -20.07
C ASN A 44 3.78 7.83 -19.26
N PRO A 45 3.23 8.88 -19.89
CA PRO A 45 2.36 9.83 -19.23
C PRO A 45 1.14 9.09 -18.68
N GLU A 46 0.79 9.41 -17.45
CA GLU A 46 -0.36 8.84 -16.76
C GLU A 46 -1.62 9.02 -17.64
N PRO A 47 -2.35 7.92 -17.94
CA PRO A 47 -3.59 8.02 -18.69
C PRO A 47 -4.52 9.04 -18.04
N GLU A 48 -5.22 9.84 -18.84
CA GLU A 48 -6.06 10.96 -18.37
C GLU A 48 -7.10 10.53 -17.34
N ARG A 49 -7.61 9.29 -17.44
CA ARG A 49 -8.51 8.65 -16.46
C ARG A 49 -7.93 8.57 -15.04
N TYR A 50 -6.61 8.63 -14.86
CA TYR A 50 -5.97 8.59 -13.55
C TYR A 50 -5.72 9.99 -12.98
N ARG A 51 -5.73 11.03 -13.85
CA ARG A 51 -5.56 12.43 -13.44
C ARG A 51 -6.79 12.99 -12.71
N GLN A 52 -7.94 12.36 -12.87
CA GLN A 52 -9.21 12.74 -12.22
C GLN A 52 -9.44 12.04 -10.87
N ARG A 53 -8.51 11.21 -10.43
CA ARG A 53 -8.63 10.53 -9.13
C ARG A 53 -8.39 11.50 -7.98
N PRO A 54 -9.09 11.30 -6.83
CA PRO A 54 -8.85 12.10 -5.66
C PRO A 54 -7.40 11.97 -5.20
N GLU A 55 -6.84 13.05 -4.65
CA GLU A 55 -5.51 13.04 -4.06
C GLU A 55 -5.59 12.64 -2.59
N PRO A 56 -4.66 11.79 -2.09
CA PRO A 56 -4.58 11.50 -0.67
C PRO A 56 -4.06 12.71 0.10
N LYS A 57 -4.36 12.80 1.41
CA LYS A 57 -3.85 13.86 2.28
C LYS A 57 -2.33 13.99 2.26
N VAL A 58 -1.64 12.88 2.12
CA VAL A 58 -0.19 12.80 1.95
C VAL A 58 0.10 11.95 0.73
N ARG A 59 0.97 12.42 -0.17
CA ARG A 59 1.33 11.72 -1.41
C ARG A 59 2.32 10.59 -1.12
N LEU A 60 1.83 9.49 -0.60
CA LEU A 60 2.59 8.27 -0.31
C LEU A 60 2.14 7.12 -1.19
N LEU A 61 3.04 6.18 -1.46
CA LEU A 61 2.74 4.93 -2.15
C LEU A 61 2.83 3.74 -1.18
N PRO A 62 1.88 2.81 -1.29
CA PRO A 62 0.74 2.81 -2.20
C PRO A 62 -0.39 3.74 -1.76
N THR A 63 -1.12 4.28 -2.73
CA THR A 63 -2.40 4.96 -2.52
C THR A 63 -3.53 4.05 -2.95
N PHE A 64 -4.48 3.79 -2.09
CA PHE A 64 -5.66 2.99 -2.35
C PHE A 64 -6.85 3.90 -2.68
N TYR A 65 -7.65 3.47 -3.62
CA TYR A 65 -8.87 4.18 -4.01
C TYR A 65 -10.10 3.41 -3.54
N GLY A 66 -11.05 4.12 -3.02
CA GLY A 66 -12.30 3.57 -2.51
C GLY A 66 -13.47 4.51 -2.72
N THR A 67 -14.65 4.10 -2.27
CA THR A 67 -15.87 4.90 -2.35
C THR A 67 -16.57 4.87 -0.99
N THR A 68 -16.90 6.04 -0.45
CA THR A 68 -17.67 6.16 0.78
C THR A 68 -19.12 5.68 0.58
N GLU A 69 -19.88 5.59 1.67
CA GLU A 69 -21.30 5.23 1.62
C GLU A 69 -22.13 6.25 0.86
N GLU A 70 -21.73 7.52 0.88
CA GLU A 70 -22.36 8.61 0.14
C GLU A 70 -21.98 8.63 -1.37
N GLY A 71 -21.16 7.68 -1.81
CA GLY A 71 -20.74 7.59 -3.21
C GLY A 71 -19.55 8.47 -3.58
N THR A 72 -18.89 9.11 -2.60
CA THR A 72 -17.72 9.95 -2.85
C THR A 72 -16.46 9.09 -3.00
N GLU A 73 -15.71 9.29 -4.07
CA GLU A 73 -14.39 8.66 -4.23
C GLU A 73 -13.38 9.24 -3.23
N VAL A 74 -12.59 8.36 -2.62
CA VAL A 74 -11.56 8.71 -1.65
C VAL A 74 -10.23 8.04 -1.99
N ALA A 75 -9.15 8.75 -1.68
CA ALA A 75 -7.79 8.21 -1.77
C ALA A 75 -7.21 8.06 -0.36
N ILE A 76 -6.77 6.86 -0.04
CA ILE A 76 -6.27 6.48 1.28
C ILE A 76 -4.86 5.96 1.13
N CYS A 77 -3.94 6.48 1.91
CA CYS A 77 -2.56 6.00 2.01
C CYS A 77 -2.27 5.59 3.46
N ASP A 78 -1.07 5.05 3.69
CA ASP A 78 -0.63 4.40 4.93
C ASP A 78 -1.10 2.93 5.02
N SER A 79 -0.10 2.03 5.04
CA SER A 79 -0.36 0.60 4.97
C SER A 79 -1.06 0.06 6.21
N THR A 80 -0.71 0.54 7.38
CA THR A 80 -1.22 -0.01 8.66
C THR A 80 -2.74 0.17 8.84
N PRO A 81 -3.33 1.37 8.70
CA PRO A 81 -4.78 1.50 8.77
C PRO A 81 -5.49 0.78 7.63
N ILE A 82 -4.91 0.74 6.41
CA ILE A 82 -5.51 0.03 5.28
C ILE A 82 -5.54 -1.48 5.55
N ILE A 83 -4.49 -2.07 6.13
CA ILE A 83 -4.47 -3.49 6.51
C ILE A 83 -5.59 -3.80 7.49
N ARG A 84 -5.76 -2.98 8.52
CA ARG A 84 -6.82 -3.14 9.52
C ARG A 84 -8.21 -3.08 8.89
N GLU A 85 -8.42 -2.12 7.99
CA GLU A 85 -9.68 -1.96 7.27
C GLU A 85 -9.97 -3.16 6.37
N ILE A 86 -8.99 -3.63 5.60
CA ILE A 86 -9.11 -4.79 4.73
C ILE A 86 -9.35 -6.05 5.57
N ASP A 87 -8.62 -6.24 6.67
CA ASP A 87 -8.72 -7.46 7.49
C ASP A 87 -10.08 -7.56 8.19
N ALA A 88 -10.63 -6.43 8.62
CA ALA A 88 -11.96 -6.37 9.25
C ALA A 88 -13.12 -6.66 8.27
N ASN A 89 -12.96 -6.31 6.99
CA ASN A 89 -14.05 -6.43 6.01
C ASN A 89 -13.92 -7.66 5.10
N PHE A 90 -12.71 -8.13 4.87
CA PHE A 90 -12.42 -9.37 4.15
C PHE A 90 -11.92 -10.41 5.16
N THR A 91 -12.85 -11.04 5.86
CA THR A 91 -12.55 -11.89 7.05
C THR A 91 -11.87 -13.20 6.73
N GLU A 92 -11.92 -13.65 5.48
CA GLU A 92 -11.17 -14.83 5.06
C GLU A 92 -9.67 -14.56 5.14
N ARG A 93 -8.92 -15.55 5.65
CA ARG A 93 -7.47 -15.46 5.80
C ARG A 93 -7.03 -14.23 6.59
N ALA A 94 -7.60 -14.05 7.79
CA ALA A 94 -7.23 -12.98 8.70
C ALA A 94 -5.72 -12.95 8.94
N VAL A 95 -5.13 -11.74 8.92
CA VAL A 95 -3.70 -11.53 9.16
C VAL A 95 -3.43 -10.91 10.52
N ILE A 96 -4.45 -10.32 11.15
CA ILE A 96 -4.35 -9.76 12.49
C ILE A 96 -4.81 -10.84 13.49
N PRO A 97 -3.91 -11.31 14.37
CA PRO A 97 -4.28 -12.31 15.35
C PRO A 97 -5.34 -11.83 16.33
N THR A 98 -6.31 -12.69 16.68
CA THR A 98 -7.33 -12.39 17.70
C THR A 98 -6.82 -12.55 19.12
N ASN A 99 -5.78 -13.36 19.32
CA ASN A 99 -5.14 -13.50 20.64
C ASN A 99 -4.38 -12.19 20.97
N PRO A 100 -4.62 -11.55 22.13
CA PRO A 100 -4.06 -10.24 22.44
C PRO A 100 -2.53 -10.23 22.52
N VAL A 101 -1.90 -11.30 22.98
CA VAL A 101 -0.43 -11.40 23.04
C VAL A 101 0.15 -11.49 21.63
N LEU A 102 -0.41 -12.34 20.78
CA LEU A 102 0.03 -12.47 19.40
C LEU A 102 -0.25 -11.18 18.61
N SER A 103 -1.35 -10.50 18.88
CA SER A 103 -1.67 -9.20 18.26
C SER A 103 -0.64 -8.13 18.64
N LEU A 104 -0.23 -8.09 19.91
CA LEU A 104 0.85 -7.18 20.35
C LEU A 104 2.18 -7.50 19.65
N ILE A 105 2.57 -8.79 19.61
CA ILE A 105 3.80 -9.20 18.92
C ILE A 105 3.74 -8.85 17.44
N ASN A 106 2.59 -9.09 16.78
CA ASN A 106 2.38 -8.73 15.39
C ASN A 106 2.56 -7.23 15.15
N SER A 107 1.99 -6.39 16.02
CA SER A 107 2.14 -4.93 15.92
C SER A 107 3.58 -4.47 16.12
N LEU A 108 4.32 -5.07 17.07
CA LEU A 108 5.74 -4.75 17.29
C LEU A 108 6.61 -5.15 16.10
N ILE A 109 6.32 -6.30 15.46
CA ILE A 109 7.05 -6.76 14.27
C ILE A 109 6.74 -5.84 13.08
N GLU A 110 5.48 -5.43 12.92
CA GLU A 110 5.06 -4.51 11.87
C GLU A 110 5.77 -3.16 12.03
N ASP A 111 5.73 -2.56 13.22
CA ASP A 111 6.40 -1.29 13.54
C ASP A 111 7.91 -1.38 13.30
N PHE A 112 8.55 -2.45 13.76
CA PHE A 112 9.97 -2.68 13.51
C PHE A 112 10.29 -2.75 12.02
N ALA A 113 9.48 -3.47 11.25
CA ALA A 113 9.69 -3.61 9.81
C ALA A 113 9.48 -2.29 9.05
N ASP A 114 8.45 -1.53 9.42
CA ASP A 114 8.07 -0.30 8.73
C ASP A 114 8.98 0.87 9.10
N GLU A 115 9.42 0.99 10.37
CA GLU A 115 10.15 2.15 10.86
C GLU A 115 11.68 1.93 10.95
N TRP A 116 12.12 0.71 11.19
CA TRP A 116 13.55 0.42 11.41
C TRP A 116 14.22 -0.25 10.21
N LEU A 117 13.64 -1.32 9.68
CA LEU A 117 14.24 -2.03 8.54
C LEU A 117 14.24 -1.18 7.26
N THR A 118 13.30 -0.28 7.09
CA THR A 118 13.29 0.66 5.95
C THR A 118 14.50 1.59 5.96
N LYS A 119 15.07 1.93 7.11
CA LYS A 119 16.32 2.72 7.20
C LYS A 119 17.49 1.99 6.56
N ALA A 120 17.61 0.68 6.80
CA ALA A 120 18.63 -0.15 6.15
C ALA A 120 18.41 -0.21 4.63
N MET A 121 17.16 -0.37 4.18
CA MET A 121 16.83 -0.33 2.75
C MET A 121 17.22 1.00 2.11
N PHE A 122 16.94 2.13 2.75
CA PHE A 122 17.33 3.46 2.26
C PHE A 122 18.84 3.61 2.20
N HIS A 123 19.57 3.12 3.23
CA HIS A 123 21.02 3.12 3.22
C HIS A 123 21.56 2.39 1.98
N TYR A 124 21.18 1.16 1.75
CA TYR A 124 21.66 0.39 0.59
C TYR A 124 21.25 0.99 -0.75
N ARG A 125 20.08 1.58 -0.84
CA ARG A 125 19.57 2.20 -2.09
C ARG A 125 20.33 3.47 -2.48
N TRP A 126 20.78 4.27 -1.51
CA TRP A 126 21.32 5.61 -1.74
C TRP A 126 22.78 5.81 -1.34
N SER A 127 23.47 4.77 -0.91
CA SER A 127 24.89 4.86 -0.52
C SER A 127 25.86 4.38 -1.59
N TYR A 128 25.41 3.57 -2.53
CA TYR A 128 26.27 2.98 -3.55
C TYR A 128 25.86 3.46 -4.94
N GLU A 129 26.86 3.87 -5.74
CA GLU A 129 26.63 4.48 -7.06
C GLU A 129 25.80 3.59 -8.01
N ALA A 130 26.05 2.28 -8.00
CA ALA A 130 25.32 1.32 -8.83
C ALA A 130 23.83 1.25 -8.46
N ASP A 131 23.53 1.33 -7.15
CA ASP A 131 22.16 1.28 -6.65
C ASP A 131 21.43 2.61 -6.87
N ILE A 132 22.13 3.73 -6.71
CA ILE A 132 21.60 5.07 -7.03
C ILE A 132 21.19 5.15 -8.50
N LYS A 133 22.04 4.70 -9.42
CA LYS A 133 21.74 4.68 -10.86
C LYS A 133 20.52 3.81 -11.22
N LYS A 134 20.29 2.74 -10.45
CA LYS A 134 19.17 1.83 -10.68
C LYS A 134 17.86 2.33 -10.06
N ALA A 135 17.93 3.08 -8.95
CA ALA A 135 16.78 3.52 -8.18
C ALA A 135 16.27 4.92 -8.57
N GLY A 136 17.12 5.76 -9.19
CA GLY A 136 16.84 7.14 -9.57
C GLY A 136 16.15 7.35 -10.91
#